data_4d3b028444e2240ce03c37c78636b1d7
#
_entry.id   4d3b028444e2240ce03c37c78636b1d7
#
_cell.length_a   1.000
_cell.length_b   1.000
_cell.length_c   1.000
_cell.angle_alpha   90.00
_cell.angle_beta   90.00
_cell.angle_gamma   90.00
#
_symmetry.space_group_name_H-M   'P 1'
#
loop_
_entity.id
_entity.type
_entity.pdbx_description
1 polymer ?
#
loop_
_entity_poly.entity_id
_entity_poly.type
_entity_poly.pdbx_seq_one_letter_code
_entity_poly.pdbx_strand_id
1 'polypeptide(L)'
;MGADAGERRSGKAALVETVEAFGDEALRDVWLFDETGHEAMFVRDDVAAKIGEIDVDRFVDNERYGYVTRDTYDDLYYADYEYTVRGFDGFEKFRTFLSDADRKIGVFASFDRREGGYDFGALYEELTAVVDDHPVDSFAPE
;
A
#
# COMPACT_ATOMS: atom_id res chain seq x y z
N MET A 1 22.68 4.29 -0.33
CA MET A 1 22.48 4.37 1.13
C MET A 1 21.00 4.44 1.44
N GLY A 2 20.59 3.80 2.51
CA GLY A 2 19.19 3.84 2.95
C GLY A 2 18.85 5.15 3.63
N ALA A 3 17.55 5.35 3.84
CA ALA A 3 17.05 6.48 4.59
C ALA A 3 17.40 6.34 6.07
N ASP A 4 17.64 7.45 6.76
CA ASP A 4 17.85 7.42 8.20
C ASP A 4 16.52 7.25 8.96
N ALA A 5 16.59 7.07 10.28
CA ALA A 5 15.40 6.81 11.10
C ALA A 5 14.40 7.98 11.05
N GLY A 6 14.88 9.21 11.00
CA GLY A 6 14.02 10.39 10.91
C GLY A 6 13.28 10.46 9.57
N GLU A 7 13.98 10.18 8.47
CA GLU A 7 13.38 10.14 7.14
C GLU A 7 12.33 9.05 7.03
N ARG A 8 12.59 7.86 7.63
CA ARG A 8 11.63 6.75 7.63
C ARG A 8 10.36 7.11 8.40
N ARG A 9 10.50 7.70 9.58
CA ARG A 9 9.33 8.11 10.36
C ARG A 9 8.53 9.18 9.61
N SER A 10 9.20 10.15 9.02
CA SER A 10 8.55 11.24 8.29
C SER A 10 7.82 10.73 7.04
N GLY A 11 8.47 9.87 6.25
CA GLY A 11 7.87 9.29 5.05
C GLY A 11 6.67 8.42 5.38
N LYS A 12 6.81 7.52 6.34
CA LYS A 12 5.72 6.63 6.75
C LYS A 12 4.56 7.40 7.35
N ALA A 13 4.82 8.41 8.18
CA ALA A 13 3.77 9.25 8.74
C ALA A 13 3.00 9.98 7.64
N ALA A 14 3.69 10.54 6.67
CA ALA A 14 3.06 11.24 5.55
C ALA A 14 2.18 10.28 4.73
N LEU A 15 2.65 9.06 4.50
CA LEU A 15 1.88 8.05 3.78
C LEU A 15 0.60 7.69 4.53
N VAL A 16 0.70 7.42 5.82
CA VAL A 16 -0.46 7.06 6.65
C VAL A 16 -1.46 8.21 6.70
N GLU A 17 -0.99 9.44 6.92
CA GLU A 17 -1.85 10.62 6.94
C GLU A 17 -2.62 10.80 5.63
N THR A 18 -1.95 10.56 4.50
CA THR A 18 -2.57 10.65 3.17
C THR A 18 -3.70 9.63 3.03
N VAL A 19 -3.45 8.39 3.42
CA VAL A 19 -4.45 7.32 3.32
C VAL A 19 -5.59 7.55 4.31
N GLU A 20 -5.29 8.00 5.51
CA GLU A 20 -6.32 8.32 6.52
C GLU A 20 -7.22 9.47 6.05
N ALA A 21 -6.66 10.51 5.46
CA ALA A 21 -7.45 11.61 4.92
C ALA A 21 -8.36 11.15 3.79
N PHE A 22 -7.88 10.22 2.97
CA PHE A 22 -8.66 9.67 1.86
C PHE A 22 -9.83 8.81 2.35
N GLY A 23 -9.57 7.89 3.27
CA GLY A 23 -10.55 6.90 3.71
C GLY A 23 -11.36 7.30 4.93
N ASP A 24 -10.80 8.16 5.77
CA ASP A 24 -11.41 8.61 7.03
C ASP A 24 -11.87 7.39 7.86
N GLU A 25 -13.07 7.40 8.37
CA GLU A 25 -13.59 6.31 9.21
C GLU A 25 -13.73 4.97 8.47
N ALA A 26 -13.79 5.00 7.15
CA ALA A 26 -13.88 3.79 6.34
C ALA A 26 -12.54 3.06 6.20
N LEU A 27 -11.43 3.70 6.56
CA LEU A 27 -10.12 3.05 6.48
C LEU A 27 -10.05 1.88 7.45
N ARG A 28 -9.67 0.71 6.92
CA ARG A 28 -9.57 -0.54 7.70
C ARG A 28 -8.13 -0.85 8.09
N ASP A 29 -7.20 -0.78 7.15
CA ASP A 29 -5.78 -1.05 7.40
C ASP A 29 -4.90 -0.45 6.31
N VAL A 30 -3.62 -0.28 6.66
CA VAL A 30 -2.56 0.14 5.74
C VAL A 30 -1.33 -0.68 6.05
N TRP A 31 -0.74 -1.30 5.02
CA TRP A 31 0.43 -2.15 5.16
C TRP A 31 1.50 -1.77 4.15
N LEU A 32 2.75 -1.83 4.59
CA LEU A 32 3.92 -1.78 3.70
C LEU A 32 4.52 -3.19 3.61
N PHE A 33 5.05 -3.53 2.46
CA PHE A 33 5.71 -4.83 2.27
C PHE A 33 6.82 -4.72 1.23
N ASP A 34 7.77 -5.64 1.31
CA ASP A 34 8.77 -5.84 0.27
C ASP A 34 8.89 -7.35 -0.03
N GLU A 35 9.96 -7.77 -0.67
CA GLU A 35 10.13 -9.18 -1.07
C GLU A 35 10.21 -10.12 0.14
N THR A 36 10.65 -9.63 1.30
CA THR A 36 10.94 -10.47 2.46
C THR A 36 10.17 -10.10 3.73
N GLY A 37 9.67 -8.89 3.86
CA GLY A 37 9.04 -8.44 5.09
C GLY A 37 7.76 -7.67 4.87
N HIS A 38 7.10 -7.35 5.97
CA HIS A 38 5.90 -6.54 5.96
C HIS A 38 5.76 -5.79 7.29
N GLU A 39 5.01 -4.70 7.25
CA GLU A 39 4.77 -3.88 8.45
C GLU A 39 3.36 -3.32 8.38
N ALA A 40 2.56 -3.53 9.45
CA ALA A 40 1.26 -2.90 9.57
C ALA A 40 1.47 -1.45 10.02
N MET A 41 1.00 -0.50 9.22
CA MET A 41 1.11 0.92 9.55
C MET A 41 -0.11 1.41 10.31
N PHE A 42 -1.26 0.85 10.02
CA PHE A 42 -2.52 1.14 10.69
C PHE A 42 -3.43 -0.08 10.56
N VAL A 43 -4.08 -0.46 11.63
CA VAL A 43 -5.09 -1.52 11.61
C VAL A 43 -6.22 -1.10 12.56
N ARG A 44 -7.41 -0.96 12.01
CA ARG A 44 -8.58 -0.63 12.83
C ARG A 44 -8.90 -1.80 13.77
N ASP A 45 -9.38 -1.52 14.98
CA ASP A 45 -9.54 -2.53 16.03
C ASP A 45 -10.36 -3.76 15.60
N ASP A 46 -11.45 -3.57 14.89
CA ASP A 46 -12.28 -4.69 14.42
C ASP A 46 -11.56 -5.55 13.38
N VAL A 47 -10.73 -4.93 12.57
CA VAL A 47 -9.91 -5.63 11.57
C VAL A 47 -8.77 -6.37 12.25
N ALA A 48 -8.15 -5.77 13.25
CA ALA A 48 -7.06 -6.42 14.01
C ALA A 48 -7.52 -7.75 14.62
N ALA A 49 -8.75 -7.79 15.14
CA ALA A 49 -9.31 -9.03 15.70
C ALA A 49 -9.43 -10.13 14.65
N LYS A 50 -9.79 -9.78 13.42
CA LYS A 50 -9.90 -10.74 12.31
C LYS A 50 -8.54 -11.18 11.80
N ILE A 51 -7.59 -10.26 11.72
CA ILE A 51 -6.23 -10.55 11.24
C ILE A 51 -5.53 -11.55 12.16
N GLY A 52 -5.80 -11.48 13.48
CA GLY A 52 -5.26 -12.42 14.44
C GLY A 52 -5.64 -13.88 14.17
N GLU A 53 -6.65 -14.13 13.35
CA GLU A 53 -7.14 -15.46 13.00
C GLU A 53 -6.61 -15.97 11.66
N ILE A 54 -5.84 -15.16 10.92
CA ILE A 54 -5.35 -15.53 9.59
C ILE A 54 -3.83 -15.61 9.57
N ASP A 55 -3.32 -16.30 8.56
CA ASP A 55 -1.88 -16.36 8.28
C ASP A 55 -1.47 -15.09 7.52
N VAL A 56 -0.91 -14.12 8.25
CA VAL A 56 -0.52 -12.84 7.68
C VAL A 56 0.53 -12.99 6.59
N ASP A 57 1.51 -13.88 6.76
CA ASP A 57 2.54 -14.12 5.75
C ASP A 57 1.93 -14.57 4.43
N ARG A 58 0.98 -15.48 4.48
CA ARG A 58 0.29 -15.96 3.29
C ARG A 58 -0.54 -14.85 2.64
N PHE A 59 -1.17 -14.03 3.45
CA PHE A 59 -1.93 -12.88 3.00
C PHE A 59 -1.05 -11.89 2.25
N VAL A 60 0.13 -11.56 2.81
CA VAL A 60 1.08 -10.65 2.18
C VAL A 60 1.72 -11.28 0.94
N ASP A 61 2.02 -12.59 0.97
CA ASP A 61 2.57 -13.29 -0.20
C ASP A 61 1.65 -13.15 -1.41
N ASN A 62 0.35 -13.16 -1.18
CA ASN A 62 -0.61 -12.97 -2.26
C ASN A 62 -0.43 -11.57 -2.93
N GLU A 63 -0.09 -10.56 -2.15
CA GLU A 63 0.17 -9.22 -2.71
C GLU A 63 1.52 -9.16 -3.43
N ARG A 64 2.49 -9.96 -3.00
CA ARG A 64 3.81 -10.03 -3.65
C ARG A 64 3.73 -10.54 -5.09
N TYR A 65 2.74 -11.35 -5.42
CA TYR A 65 2.50 -11.77 -6.81
C TYR A 65 2.25 -10.56 -7.73
N GLY A 66 1.84 -9.44 -7.19
CA GLY A 66 1.66 -8.20 -7.93
C GLY A 66 2.95 -7.67 -8.56
N TYR A 67 4.11 -8.01 -8.01
CA TYR A 67 5.38 -7.62 -8.62
C TYR A 67 5.53 -8.25 -10.02
N VAL A 68 5.19 -9.53 -10.15
CA VAL A 68 5.22 -10.22 -11.44
C VAL A 68 4.20 -9.63 -12.39
N THR A 69 3.00 -9.39 -11.90
CA THR A 69 1.92 -8.79 -12.71
C THR A 69 2.33 -7.42 -13.23
N ARG A 70 2.88 -6.58 -12.36
CA ARG A 70 3.35 -5.24 -12.73
C ARG A 70 4.42 -5.31 -13.80
N ASP A 71 5.44 -6.15 -13.58
CA ASP A 71 6.55 -6.28 -14.51
C ASP A 71 6.07 -6.80 -15.86
N THR A 72 5.09 -7.70 -15.88
CA THR A 72 4.50 -8.22 -17.12
C THR A 72 3.79 -7.11 -17.90
N TYR A 73 3.01 -6.27 -17.22
CA TYR A 73 2.35 -5.16 -17.89
C TYR A 73 3.34 -4.14 -18.42
N ASP A 74 4.38 -3.82 -17.67
CA ASP A 74 5.41 -2.89 -18.13
C ASP A 74 6.15 -3.41 -19.36
N ASP A 75 6.35 -4.72 -19.45
CA ASP A 75 7.06 -5.34 -20.60
C ASP A 75 6.17 -5.50 -21.83
N LEU A 76 4.89 -5.80 -21.64
CA LEU A 76 3.99 -6.18 -22.74
C LEU A 76 3.16 -5.03 -23.27
N TYR A 77 2.96 -4.00 -22.49
CA TYR A 77 2.08 -2.88 -22.86
C TYR A 77 2.88 -1.58 -22.91
N TYR A 78 2.38 -0.64 -23.66
CA TYR A 78 3.00 0.68 -23.81
C TYR A 78 2.59 1.67 -22.73
N ALA A 79 1.96 1.18 -21.68
CA ALA A 79 1.50 1.99 -20.54
C ALA A 79 2.07 1.44 -19.24
N ASP A 80 2.43 2.33 -18.33
CA ASP A 80 2.96 1.92 -17.03
C ASP A 80 1.84 1.46 -16.10
N TYR A 81 2.12 0.45 -15.30
CA TYR A 81 1.21 0.01 -14.25
C TYR A 81 1.12 1.07 -13.14
N GLU A 82 -0.07 1.39 -12.69
CA GLU A 82 -0.30 2.34 -11.60
C GLU A 82 -0.77 1.67 -10.31
N TYR A 83 -1.95 1.07 -10.32
CA TYR A 83 -2.50 0.44 -9.11
C TYR A 83 -3.52 -0.64 -9.46
N THR A 84 -3.85 -1.45 -8.44
CA THR A 84 -4.89 -2.49 -8.53
C THR A 84 -5.91 -2.25 -7.42
N VAL A 85 -7.18 -2.41 -7.74
CA VAL A 85 -8.27 -2.41 -6.76
C VAL A 85 -9.00 -3.74 -6.85
N ARG A 86 -9.25 -4.36 -5.70
CA ARG A 86 -10.03 -5.60 -5.61
C ARG A 86 -11.24 -5.36 -4.74
N GLY A 87 -12.41 -5.78 -5.24
CA GLY A 87 -13.63 -5.72 -4.46
C GLY A 87 -13.87 -7.02 -3.71
N PHE A 88 -14.25 -6.90 -2.45
CA PHE A 88 -14.65 -8.02 -1.61
C PHE A 88 -16.03 -7.74 -1.05
N ASP A 89 -16.62 -8.73 -0.42
CA ASP A 89 -17.87 -8.56 0.29
C ASP A 89 -17.63 -7.61 1.48
N GLY A 90 -18.19 -6.43 1.42
CA GLY A 90 -18.10 -5.43 2.48
C GLY A 90 -16.91 -4.46 2.42
N PHE A 91 -15.90 -4.71 1.60
CA PHE A 91 -14.76 -3.79 1.52
C PHE A 91 -14.06 -3.85 0.16
N GLU A 92 -13.19 -2.87 -0.07
CA GLU A 92 -12.34 -2.78 -1.26
C GLU A 92 -10.88 -2.62 -0.83
N LYS A 93 -9.97 -3.20 -1.59
CA LYS A 93 -8.54 -3.18 -1.30
C LYS A 93 -7.79 -2.54 -2.45
N PHE A 94 -7.00 -1.53 -2.13
CA PHE A 94 -6.12 -0.82 -3.06
C PHE A 94 -4.69 -1.29 -2.84
N ARG A 95 -3.95 -1.53 -3.92
CA ARG A 95 -2.52 -1.87 -3.85
C ARG A 95 -1.76 -1.11 -4.94
N THR A 96 -0.62 -0.55 -4.56
CA THR A 96 0.31 0.03 -5.52
C THR A 96 1.75 -0.26 -5.10
N PHE A 97 2.68 0.08 -5.97
CA PHE A 97 4.12 -0.10 -5.70
C PHE A 97 4.81 1.26 -5.68
N LEU A 98 5.67 1.47 -4.68
CA LEU A 98 6.41 2.70 -4.47
C LEU A 98 7.83 2.58 -5.01
N SER A 99 8.07 1.62 -5.90
CA SER A 99 9.39 1.20 -6.32
C SER A 99 10.09 2.21 -7.23
N ASP A 100 11.40 2.34 -7.02
CA ASP A 100 12.29 2.84 -8.05
C ASP A 100 13.01 1.63 -8.69
N ALA A 101 14.10 1.87 -9.43
CA ALA A 101 14.83 0.83 -10.14
C ALA A 101 15.44 -0.23 -9.20
N ASP A 102 15.73 0.14 -7.95
CA ASP A 102 16.51 -0.70 -7.02
C ASP A 102 15.69 -1.32 -5.91
N ARG A 103 14.50 -0.79 -5.63
CA ARG A 103 13.70 -1.22 -4.49
C ARG A 103 12.29 -1.61 -4.93
N LYS A 104 11.82 -2.73 -4.38
CA LYS A 104 10.46 -3.23 -4.62
C LYS A 104 9.66 -3.14 -3.33
N ILE A 105 9.05 -1.99 -3.12
CA ILE A 105 8.21 -1.74 -1.95
C ILE A 105 6.78 -1.56 -2.42
N GLY A 106 5.87 -2.28 -1.77
CA GLY A 106 4.45 -2.17 -2.04
C GLY A 106 3.70 -1.61 -0.85
N VAL A 107 2.57 -1.02 -1.13
CA VAL A 107 1.61 -0.59 -0.12
C VAL A 107 0.24 -1.12 -0.50
N PHE A 108 -0.49 -1.61 0.51
CA PHE A 108 -1.91 -1.89 0.30
C PHE A 108 -2.71 -1.34 1.48
N ALA A 109 -3.94 -0.98 1.18
CA ALA A 109 -4.88 -0.44 2.15
C ALA A 109 -6.27 -0.95 1.82
N SER A 110 -7.10 -1.17 2.83
CA SER A 110 -8.48 -1.56 2.60
C SER A 110 -9.43 -0.58 3.25
N PHE A 111 -10.62 -0.47 2.64
CA PHE A 111 -11.63 0.51 3.00
C PHE A 111 -13.00 -0.17 3.00
N ASP A 112 -13.82 0.13 4.00
CA ASP A 112 -15.21 -0.31 3.99
C ASP A 112 -15.89 0.21 2.72
N ARG A 113 -16.80 -0.56 2.15
CA ARG A 113 -17.60 -0.08 1.02
C ARG A 113 -18.40 1.14 1.44
N ARG A 114 -18.50 2.10 0.53
CA ARG A 114 -19.37 3.25 0.72
C ARG A 114 -20.10 3.59 -0.55
N GLU A 115 -21.24 4.22 -0.41
CA GLU A 115 -22.05 4.66 -1.52
C GLU A 115 -21.25 5.60 -2.42
N GLY A 116 -21.31 5.37 -3.73
CA GLY A 116 -20.56 6.16 -4.69
C GLY A 116 -19.10 5.71 -4.88
N GLY A 117 -18.60 4.81 -4.03
CA GLY A 117 -17.22 4.28 -4.15
C GLY A 117 -16.14 5.30 -3.79
N TYR A 118 -14.94 5.10 -4.34
CA TYR A 118 -13.75 5.90 -4.05
C TYR A 118 -13.05 6.30 -5.34
N ASP A 119 -12.45 7.49 -5.34
CA ASP A 119 -11.57 7.91 -6.42
C ASP A 119 -10.15 7.41 -6.14
N PHE A 120 -9.88 6.14 -6.42
CA PHE A 120 -8.58 5.53 -6.18
C PHE A 120 -7.48 6.14 -7.05
N GLY A 121 -7.83 6.69 -8.21
CA GLY A 121 -6.87 7.42 -9.03
C GLY A 121 -6.33 8.65 -8.30
N ALA A 122 -7.18 9.36 -7.58
CA ALA A 122 -6.75 10.48 -6.76
C ALA A 122 -5.83 10.02 -5.62
N LEU A 123 -6.15 8.90 -4.97
CA LEU A 123 -5.29 8.33 -3.93
C LEU A 123 -3.90 7.99 -4.49
N TYR A 124 -3.86 7.37 -5.67
CA TYR A 124 -2.60 7.04 -6.33
C TYR A 124 -1.76 8.28 -6.56
N GLU A 125 -2.35 9.36 -7.07
CA GLU A 125 -1.65 10.62 -7.32
C GLU A 125 -1.11 11.24 -6.03
N GLU A 126 -1.88 11.21 -4.95
CA GLU A 126 -1.44 11.73 -3.66
C GLU A 126 -0.30 10.91 -3.07
N LEU A 127 -0.35 9.58 -3.20
CA LEU A 127 0.74 8.71 -2.74
C LEU A 127 2.01 8.93 -3.56
N THR A 128 1.87 9.14 -4.86
CA THR A 128 3.01 9.46 -5.73
C THR A 128 3.70 10.74 -5.27
N ALA A 129 2.93 11.77 -4.90
CA ALA A 129 3.48 13.02 -4.39
C ALA A 129 4.24 12.81 -3.08
N VAL A 130 3.74 11.95 -2.18
CA VAL A 130 4.43 11.61 -0.94
C VAL A 130 5.77 10.93 -1.24
N VAL A 131 5.79 10.00 -2.17
CA VAL A 131 7.01 9.26 -2.54
C VAL A 131 8.02 10.19 -3.19
N ASP A 132 7.58 11.18 -3.97
CA ASP A 132 8.47 12.15 -4.59
C ASP A 132 9.18 13.04 -3.55
N ASP A 133 8.57 13.25 -2.40
CA ASP A 133 9.12 14.07 -1.31
C ASP A 133 10.00 13.30 -0.34
N HIS A 134 10.08 11.99 -0.46
CA HIS A 134 10.83 11.13 0.47
C HIS A 134 11.60 10.04 -0.30
N PRO A 135 12.79 9.64 0.18
CA PRO A 135 13.49 8.50 -0.44
C PRO A 135 12.63 7.24 -0.39
N VAL A 136 12.67 6.42 -1.44
CA VAL A 136 11.90 5.16 -1.49
C VAL A 136 12.23 4.26 -0.31
N ASP A 137 13.49 4.21 0.11
CA ASP A 137 13.92 3.43 1.29
C ASP A 137 13.20 3.84 2.58
N SER A 138 12.63 5.05 2.64
CA SER A 138 11.83 5.50 3.79
C SER A 138 10.64 4.59 4.06
N PHE A 139 10.14 3.91 3.03
CA PHE A 139 8.92 3.11 3.11
C PHE A 139 9.20 1.62 3.29
N ALA A 140 10.46 1.22 3.42
CA ALA A 140 10.80 -0.18 3.63
C ALA A 140 10.20 -0.68 4.96
N PRO A 141 9.57 -1.86 4.98
CA PRO A 141 9.01 -2.41 6.21
C PRO A 141 10.12 -2.76 7.22
N GLU A 142 9.80 -2.62 8.49
CA GLU A 142 10.72 -2.96 9.58
C GLU A 142 10.41 -4.32 10.18
#